data_5deaace5ea52ec661f61a2d2d1752db3
#
_entry.id   5deaace5ea52ec661f61a2d2d1752db3
#
_cell.length_a   1.000
_cell.length_b   1.000
_cell.length_c   1.000
_cell.angle_alpha   90.00
_cell.angle_beta   90.00
_cell.angle_gamma   90.00
#
_symmetry.space_group_name_H-M   'P 1'
#
loop_
_entity.id
_entity.type
_entity.pdbx_description
1 polymer ?
#
loop_
_entity_poly.entity_id
_entity_poly.type
_entity_poly.pdbx_seq_one_letter_code
_entity_poly.pdbx_strand_id
1 'polypeptide(L)'
;MNFKRLFSRALEADPGRLHMAAHSHHLWPDVSRAGQIQAWDDAVALADRKWDKVFGEVWPEAQGHVARELHLPAPETVVFAPNTHELLVRLVSSIDRKPVRILASDGEFHSFRRQSARWAETGEVELDLVPAEPFDDFPERFLAKAKAGGHDLIFVSQVFFRTGRVFEKFAELARRARPEGPWVVIDGYHGFLAVPTDLSRIADRVFYVAGGYKYAMTGEGAAFLHAPPGYAQRPSITGWYAEFGDLEAPPGGVGFTRDAMRLIGATFDPSALYRFNAVMRMLKDEGLTTKAVAAHVAGLQADLVDCVASGKAGPLKKAELLNPPDGRPHARFLAFRHPKAQAWKAELMEANAVVDVRDDVLRVGFGLYHDREDVERFCGLCKKVLSAGR
;
A
#
# COMPACT_ATOMS: atom_id res chain seq x y z
N MET A 1 9.48 21.76 9.36
CA MET A 1 8.04 21.84 9.69
C MET A 1 7.75 20.81 10.78
N ASN A 2 6.96 21.15 11.79
CA ASN A 2 6.63 20.20 12.87
C ASN A 2 5.17 19.77 12.75
N PHE A 3 4.95 18.51 12.34
CA PHE A 3 3.62 17.93 12.19
C PHE A 3 3.22 17.02 13.36
N LYS A 4 4.04 16.96 14.43
CA LYS A 4 3.75 16.16 15.65
C LYS A 4 2.39 16.53 16.26
N ARG A 5 1.96 17.79 16.14
CA ARG A 5 0.65 18.27 16.61
C ARG A 5 -0.55 17.51 16.03
N LEU A 6 -0.41 16.92 14.84
CA LEU A 6 -1.46 16.14 14.21
C LEU A 6 -1.58 14.72 14.79
N PHE A 7 -0.62 14.31 15.62
CA PHE A 7 -0.49 12.99 16.22
C PHE A 7 -0.37 13.06 17.76
N SER A 8 -0.92 14.09 18.38
CA SER A 8 -0.72 14.36 19.81
C SER A 8 -1.07 13.16 20.68
N ARG A 9 -2.22 12.53 20.46
CA ARG A 9 -2.69 11.36 21.20
C ARG A 9 -1.78 10.14 21.07
N ALA A 10 -1.28 9.88 19.84
CA ALA A 10 -0.40 8.75 19.60
C ALA A 10 0.99 8.94 20.22
N LEU A 11 1.48 10.20 20.26
CA LEU A 11 2.76 10.55 20.86
C LEU A 11 2.68 10.63 22.39
N GLU A 12 1.58 11.15 22.93
CA GLU A 12 1.32 11.22 24.38
C GLU A 12 1.06 9.86 25.01
N ALA A 13 0.53 8.88 24.26
CA ALA A 13 0.30 7.53 24.74
C ALA A 13 1.59 6.81 25.17
N ASP A 14 2.72 7.16 24.58
CA ASP A 14 4.06 6.69 24.94
C ASP A 14 5.12 7.73 24.52
N PRO A 15 5.37 8.75 25.37
CA PRO A 15 6.33 9.83 25.04
C PRO A 15 7.77 9.37 24.88
N GLY A 16 8.09 8.21 25.45
CA GLY A 16 9.42 7.60 25.34
C GLY A 16 9.66 6.88 24.04
N ARG A 17 8.61 6.50 23.32
CA ARG A 17 8.69 5.70 22.10
C ARG A 17 9.31 6.48 20.94
N LEU A 18 10.28 5.87 20.28
CA LEU A 18 10.80 6.32 18.99
C LEU A 18 10.29 5.39 17.88
N HIS A 19 9.25 5.82 17.16
CA HIS A 19 8.55 4.98 16.21
C HIS A 19 9.11 5.13 14.79
N MET A 20 10.11 4.32 14.42
CA MET A 20 10.79 4.33 13.11
C MET A 20 10.25 3.25 12.16
N ALA A 21 8.97 2.90 12.28
CA ALA A 21 8.33 1.82 11.51
C ALA A 21 7.04 2.28 10.78
N ALA A 22 6.96 3.55 10.37
CA ALA A 22 5.79 4.12 9.69
C ALA A 22 5.40 3.36 8.40
N HIS A 23 6.34 2.75 7.73
CA HIS A 23 6.14 1.93 6.53
C HIS A 23 5.48 0.58 6.82
N SER A 24 5.55 0.10 8.06
CA SER A 24 4.94 -1.14 8.50
C SER A 24 3.58 -0.88 9.14
N HIS A 25 3.54 0.00 10.14
CA HIS A 25 2.33 0.43 10.83
C HIS A 25 2.44 1.91 11.17
N HIS A 26 1.74 2.76 10.44
CA HIS A 26 1.80 4.21 10.66
C HIS A 26 1.06 4.60 11.96
N LEU A 27 1.55 5.60 12.68
CA LEU A 27 0.76 6.20 13.77
C LEU A 27 -0.48 6.88 13.17
N TRP A 28 -1.56 6.82 13.92
CA TRP A 28 -2.82 7.42 13.50
C TRP A 28 -2.89 8.89 13.90
N PRO A 29 -3.24 9.80 13.00
CA PRO A 29 -3.47 11.19 13.35
C PRO A 29 -4.76 11.34 14.17
N ASP A 30 -4.82 12.39 14.98
CA ASP A 30 -5.92 12.61 15.93
C ASP A 30 -7.29 12.69 15.25
N VAL A 31 -7.36 13.19 14.01
CA VAL A 31 -8.59 13.27 13.21
C VAL A 31 -9.19 11.91 12.87
N SER A 32 -8.39 10.85 12.84
CA SER A 32 -8.90 9.50 12.58
C SER A 32 -9.88 9.04 13.67
N ARG A 33 -9.69 9.50 14.91
CA ARG A 33 -10.63 9.26 16.02
C ARG A 33 -11.97 9.92 15.75
N ALA A 34 -11.99 11.16 15.24
CA ALA A 34 -13.23 11.84 14.91
C ALA A 34 -14.01 11.10 13.82
N GLY A 35 -13.32 10.60 12.79
CA GLY A 35 -13.92 9.76 11.75
C GLY A 35 -14.52 8.46 12.33
N GLN A 36 -13.83 7.80 13.25
CA GLN A 36 -14.34 6.59 13.91
C GLN A 36 -15.60 6.86 14.74
N ILE A 37 -15.60 7.97 15.49
CA ILE A 37 -16.75 8.38 16.29
C ILE A 37 -17.94 8.72 15.38
N GLN A 38 -17.72 9.47 14.30
CA GLN A 38 -18.77 9.80 13.34
C GLN A 38 -19.42 8.55 12.72
N ALA A 39 -18.64 7.50 12.42
CA ALA A 39 -19.19 6.24 11.93
C ALA A 39 -20.12 5.57 12.96
N TRP A 40 -19.75 5.63 14.23
CA TRP A 40 -20.56 5.11 15.31
C TRP A 40 -21.84 5.92 15.52
N ASP A 41 -21.73 7.25 15.56
CA ASP A 41 -22.86 8.17 15.74
C ASP A 41 -23.89 8.00 14.61
N ASP A 42 -23.43 7.92 13.35
CA ASP A 42 -24.29 7.70 12.21
C ASP A 42 -24.99 6.32 12.27
N ALA A 43 -24.29 5.28 12.71
CA ALA A 43 -24.89 3.95 12.87
C ALA A 43 -25.98 3.93 13.93
N VAL A 44 -25.79 4.64 15.06
CA VAL A 44 -26.79 4.76 16.14
C VAL A 44 -27.97 5.61 15.70
N ALA A 45 -27.71 6.75 15.06
CA ALA A 45 -28.78 7.70 14.69
C ALA A 45 -29.62 7.23 13.50
N LEU A 46 -29.01 6.55 12.52
CA LEU A 46 -29.65 6.23 11.25
C LEU A 46 -30.11 4.76 11.13
N ALA A 47 -29.58 3.87 11.99
CA ALA A 47 -29.84 2.43 11.90
C ALA A 47 -29.61 1.91 10.46
N ASP A 48 -30.61 1.29 9.81
CA ASP A 48 -30.48 0.76 8.43
C ASP A 48 -30.22 1.86 7.40
N ARG A 49 -30.75 3.06 7.62
CA ARG A 49 -30.55 4.20 6.71
C ARG A 49 -29.09 4.71 6.67
N LYS A 50 -28.22 4.19 7.54
CA LYS A 50 -26.78 4.50 7.45
C LYS A 50 -26.20 4.13 6.11
N TRP A 51 -26.73 3.10 5.45
CA TRP A 51 -26.24 2.66 4.15
C TRP A 51 -26.52 3.66 3.03
N ASP A 52 -27.64 4.41 3.13
CA ASP A 52 -27.93 5.52 2.21
C ASP A 52 -26.83 6.59 2.31
N LYS A 53 -26.42 6.91 3.54
CA LYS A 53 -25.33 7.86 3.78
C LYS A 53 -23.97 7.29 3.37
N VAL A 54 -23.71 6.02 3.68
CA VAL A 54 -22.43 5.37 3.32
C VAL A 54 -22.26 5.38 1.81
N PHE A 55 -23.23 4.91 1.04
CA PHE A 55 -23.11 4.85 -0.41
C PHE A 55 -23.41 6.17 -1.12
N GLY A 56 -24.18 7.06 -0.51
CA GLY A 56 -24.50 8.38 -1.08
C GLY A 56 -23.47 9.48 -0.82
N GLU A 57 -22.70 9.37 0.28
CA GLU A 57 -21.77 10.42 0.70
C GLU A 57 -20.36 9.89 0.98
N VAL A 58 -20.23 8.94 1.92
CA VAL A 58 -18.93 8.52 2.48
C VAL A 58 -18.09 7.79 1.45
N TRP A 59 -18.71 6.86 0.73
CA TRP A 59 -18.05 6.08 -0.32
C TRP A 59 -17.63 6.93 -1.52
N PRO A 60 -18.52 7.79 -2.11
CA PRO A 60 -18.13 8.66 -3.21
C PRO A 60 -17.03 9.66 -2.82
N GLU A 61 -17.03 10.16 -1.58
CA GLU A 61 -15.94 11.01 -1.09
C GLU A 61 -14.61 10.27 -1.05
N ALA A 62 -14.61 9.05 -0.53
CA ALA A 62 -13.41 8.20 -0.48
C ALA A 62 -12.91 7.86 -1.89
N GLN A 63 -13.81 7.51 -2.83
CA GLN A 63 -13.48 7.34 -4.25
C GLN A 63 -12.84 8.60 -4.84
N GLY A 64 -13.42 9.78 -4.56
CA GLY A 64 -12.90 11.06 -5.01
C GLY A 64 -11.51 11.39 -4.47
N HIS A 65 -11.20 11.00 -3.24
CA HIS A 65 -9.85 11.14 -2.67
C HIS A 65 -8.83 10.26 -3.39
N VAL A 66 -9.15 8.99 -3.61
CA VAL A 66 -8.26 8.06 -4.35
C VAL A 66 -8.07 8.51 -5.79
N ALA A 67 -9.16 8.88 -6.49
CA ALA A 67 -9.11 9.32 -7.87
C ALA A 67 -8.24 10.57 -8.04
N ARG A 68 -8.34 11.52 -7.12
CA ARG A 68 -7.54 12.75 -7.12
C ARG A 68 -6.06 12.47 -6.91
N GLU A 69 -5.74 11.59 -5.96
CA GLU A 69 -4.36 11.23 -5.64
C GLU A 69 -3.65 10.48 -6.78
N LEU A 70 -4.38 9.61 -7.47
CA LEU A 70 -3.84 8.79 -8.56
C LEU A 70 -4.10 9.38 -9.96
N HIS A 71 -4.72 10.57 -10.05
CA HIS A 71 -5.14 11.23 -11.30
C HIS A 71 -6.03 10.32 -12.17
N LEU A 72 -6.97 9.61 -11.54
CA LEU A 72 -7.93 8.78 -12.26
C LEU A 72 -9.01 9.66 -12.91
N PRO A 73 -9.44 9.33 -14.14
CA PRO A 73 -10.45 10.12 -14.84
C PRO A 73 -11.85 9.99 -14.24
N ALA A 74 -12.12 8.90 -13.51
CA ALA A 74 -13.43 8.56 -13.01
C ALA A 74 -13.36 7.92 -11.62
N PRO A 75 -13.92 8.53 -10.56
CA PRO A 75 -13.90 7.99 -9.20
C PRO A 75 -14.61 6.63 -9.07
N GLU A 76 -15.65 6.38 -9.84
CA GLU A 76 -16.43 5.12 -9.83
C GLU A 76 -15.63 3.89 -10.29
N THR A 77 -14.42 4.09 -10.79
CA THR A 77 -13.46 3.01 -11.07
C THR A 77 -12.80 2.47 -9.81
N VAL A 78 -13.06 3.06 -8.63
CA VAL A 78 -12.49 2.65 -7.35
C VAL A 78 -13.52 1.89 -6.52
N VAL A 79 -13.13 0.71 -6.03
CA VAL A 79 -13.91 -0.12 -5.10
C VAL A 79 -13.11 -0.36 -3.83
N PHE A 80 -13.79 -0.42 -2.68
CA PHE A 80 -13.18 -0.68 -1.38
C PHE A 80 -13.48 -2.09 -0.88
N ALA A 81 -12.59 -2.62 -0.05
CA ALA A 81 -12.73 -3.88 0.68
C ALA A 81 -11.97 -3.82 2.01
N PRO A 82 -12.20 -4.74 2.95
CA PRO A 82 -11.48 -4.76 4.22
C PRO A 82 -9.95 -4.87 4.06
N ASN A 83 -9.48 -5.55 3.01
CA ASN A 83 -8.06 -5.77 2.74
C ASN A 83 -7.82 -6.06 1.24
N THR A 84 -6.57 -5.92 0.81
CA THR A 84 -6.17 -6.16 -0.60
C THR A 84 -6.23 -7.63 -0.99
N HIS A 85 -6.17 -8.55 -0.02
CA HIS A 85 -6.28 -9.98 -0.29
C HIS A 85 -7.65 -10.33 -0.89
N GLU A 86 -8.74 -9.80 -0.33
CA GLU A 86 -10.08 -10.00 -0.87
C GLU A 86 -10.23 -9.44 -2.29
N LEU A 87 -9.67 -8.28 -2.56
CA LEU A 87 -9.70 -7.66 -3.89
C LEU A 87 -8.92 -8.50 -4.91
N LEU A 88 -7.73 -9.01 -4.53
CA LEU A 88 -6.93 -9.89 -5.37
C LEU A 88 -7.68 -11.19 -5.70
N VAL A 89 -8.29 -11.82 -4.69
CA VAL A 89 -9.03 -13.08 -4.88
C VAL A 89 -10.20 -12.89 -5.86
N ARG A 90 -10.97 -11.81 -5.70
CA ARG A 90 -12.07 -11.48 -6.62
C ARG A 90 -11.56 -11.16 -8.02
N LEU A 91 -10.47 -10.40 -8.12
CA LEU A 91 -9.88 -10.07 -9.41
C LEU A 91 -9.43 -11.32 -10.16
N VAL A 92 -8.65 -12.20 -9.54
CA VAL A 92 -8.18 -13.45 -10.17
C VAL A 92 -9.35 -14.39 -10.49
N SER A 93 -10.41 -14.37 -9.68
CA SER A 93 -11.63 -15.15 -9.92
C SER A 93 -12.42 -14.70 -11.17
N SER A 94 -12.12 -13.52 -11.70
CA SER A 94 -12.73 -12.99 -12.93
C SER A 94 -12.05 -13.51 -14.21
N ILE A 95 -10.97 -14.27 -14.10
CA ILE A 95 -10.27 -14.87 -15.23
C ILE A 95 -10.81 -16.27 -15.45
N ASP A 96 -11.54 -16.48 -16.53
CA ASP A 96 -12.23 -17.75 -16.81
C ASP A 96 -11.24 -18.87 -17.16
N ARG A 97 -10.12 -18.51 -17.79
CA ARG A 97 -9.08 -19.48 -18.18
C ARG A 97 -8.45 -20.15 -16.96
N LYS A 98 -8.30 -21.47 -17.02
CA LYS A 98 -7.58 -22.26 -16.00
C LYS A 98 -6.58 -23.21 -16.67
N PRO A 99 -5.36 -23.39 -16.07
CA PRO A 99 -4.80 -22.57 -15.01
C PRO A 99 -4.59 -21.12 -15.46
N VAL A 100 -4.75 -20.16 -14.52
CA VAL A 100 -4.42 -18.75 -14.74
C VAL A 100 -2.89 -18.62 -14.76
N ARG A 101 -2.31 -18.10 -15.82
CA ARG A 101 -0.87 -17.89 -15.92
C ARG A 101 -0.50 -16.48 -15.41
N ILE A 102 0.21 -16.44 -14.30
CA ILE A 102 0.59 -15.20 -13.62
C ILE A 102 2.09 -14.95 -13.74
N LEU A 103 2.45 -13.80 -14.30
CA LEU A 103 3.80 -13.24 -14.19
C LEU A 103 3.87 -12.36 -12.96
N ALA A 104 4.84 -12.61 -12.08
CA ALA A 104 5.12 -11.77 -10.92
C ALA A 104 6.62 -11.76 -10.58
N SER A 105 7.01 -10.99 -9.57
CA SER A 105 8.33 -11.11 -8.98
C SER A 105 8.32 -12.07 -7.79
N ASP A 106 9.49 -12.59 -7.41
CA ASP A 106 9.67 -13.32 -6.15
C ASP A 106 9.70 -12.38 -4.93
N GLY A 107 9.79 -11.06 -5.17
CA GLY A 107 9.82 -10.01 -4.15
C GLY A 107 8.44 -9.45 -3.76
N GLU A 108 7.32 -10.04 -4.21
CA GLU A 108 5.98 -9.57 -3.89
C GLU A 108 5.62 -9.81 -2.42
N PHE A 109 4.62 -9.04 -1.91
CA PHE A 109 4.21 -9.12 -0.51
C PHE A 109 3.60 -10.48 -0.15
N HIS A 110 3.72 -10.86 1.11
CA HIS A 110 3.34 -12.18 1.66
C HIS A 110 1.90 -12.60 1.30
N SER A 111 0.93 -11.69 1.28
CA SER A 111 -0.47 -12.03 0.95
C SER A 111 -0.59 -12.55 -0.48
N PHE A 112 0.05 -11.89 -1.45
CA PHE A 112 0.08 -12.33 -2.83
C PHE A 112 0.85 -13.65 -2.96
N ARG A 113 2.08 -13.72 -2.42
CA ARG A 113 2.94 -14.90 -2.53
C ARG A 113 2.29 -16.16 -1.96
N ARG A 114 1.71 -16.06 -0.76
CA ARG A 114 1.07 -17.18 -0.11
C ARG A 114 -0.16 -17.66 -0.88
N GLN A 115 -1.02 -16.74 -1.32
CA GLN A 115 -2.23 -17.10 -2.03
C GLN A 115 -1.93 -17.68 -3.41
N SER A 116 -1.04 -17.05 -4.17
CA SER A 116 -0.66 -17.52 -5.50
C SER A 116 0.06 -18.89 -5.45
N ALA A 117 0.92 -19.09 -4.46
CA ALA A 117 1.53 -20.41 -4.23
C ALA A 117 0.48 -21.48 -3.90
N ARG A 118 -0.52 -21.15 -3.07
CA ARG A 118 -1.59 -22.13 -2.75
C ARG A 118 -2.42 -22.47 -3.98
N TRP A 119 -2.74 -21.51 -4.83
CA TRP A 119 -3.43 -21.76 -6.10
C TRP A 119 -2.56 -22.60 -7.07
N ALA A 120 -1.24 -22.41 -7.05
CA ALA A 120 -0.33 -23.23 -7.85
C ALA A 120 -0.30 -24.69 -7.36
N GLU A 121 -0.33 -24.94 -6.05
CA GLU A 121 -0.44 -26.29 -5.47
C GLU A 121 -1.72 -27.02 -5.89
N THR A 122 -2.83 -26.28 -6.10
CA THR A 122 -4.12 -26.86 -6.52
C THR A 122 -4.28 -26.91 -8.04
N GLY A 123 -3.31 -26.44 -8.81
CA GLY A 123 -3.36 -26.40 -10.27
C GLY A 123 -4.27 -25.32 -10.85
N GLU A 124 -4.73 -24.36 -10.02
CA GLU A 124 -5.56 -23.24 -10.48
C GLU A 124 -4.74 -22.13 -11.14
N VAL A 125 -3.45 -22.04 -10.78
CA VAL A 125 -2.51 -20.99 -11.26
C VAL A 125 -1.19 -21.62 -11.67
N GLU A 126 -0.60 -21.11 -12.74
CA GLU A 126 0.80 -21.29 -13.11
C GLU A 126 1.56 -19.99 -12.83
N LEU A 127 2.60 -20.07 -11.98
CA LEU A 127 3.42 -18.93 -11.60
C LEU A 127 4.71 -18.88 -12.43
N ASP A 128 4.92 -17.73 -13.06
CA ASP A 128 6.19 -17.38 -13.71
C ASP A 128 6.83 -16.24 -12.90
N LEU A 129 7.87 -16.58 -12.12
CA LEU A 129 8.47 -15.64 -11.19
C LEU A 129 9.81 -15.12 -11.71
N VAL A 130 9.94 -13.79 -11.75
CA VAL A 130 11.20 -13.11 -12.07
C VAL A 130 11.89 -12.74 -10.76
N PRO A 131 13.17 -13.14 -10.53
CA PRO A 131 13.91 -12.72 -9.35
C PRO A 131 13.99 -11.18 -9.27
N ALA A 132 13.59 -10.61 -8.12
CA ALA A 132 13.64 -9.17 -7.88
C ALA A 132 15.08 -8.66 -7.67
N GLU A 133 15.99 -9.52 -7.25
CA GLU A 133 17.41 -9.19 -7.11
C GLU A 133 18.26 -9.87 -8.19
N PRO A 134 19.32 -9.19 -8.70
CA PRO A 134 19.64 -7.79 -8.44
C PRO A 134 18.58 -6.86 -9.04
N PHE A 135 18.26 -5.75 -8.32
CA PHE A 135 17.18 -4.86 -8.74
C PHE A 135 17.54 -3.96 -9.93
N ASP A 136 18.83 -3.69 -10.14
CA ASP A 136 19.25 -2.70 -11.14
C ASP A 136 18.87 -3.11 -12.57
N ASP A 137 18.80 -4.41 -12.88
CA ASP A 137 18.34 -4.95 -14.16
C ASP A 137 16.94 -5.62 -14.09
N PHE A 138 16.34 -5.67 -12.89
CA PHE A 138 15.02 -6.27 -12.70
C PHE A 138 13.94 -5.67 -13.60
N PRO A 139 13.81 -4.34 -13.74
CA PRO A 139 12.77 -3.76 -14.59
C PRO A 139 12.86 -4.25 -16.04
N GLU A 140 14.06 -4.36 -16.58
CA GLU A 140 14.31 -4.81 -17.94
C GLU A 140 14.02 -6.30 -18.09
N ARG A 141 14.45 -7.15 -17.16
CA ARG A 141 14.16 -8.59 -17.13
C ARG A 141 12.66 -8.85 -17.03
N PHE A 142 11.97 -8.11 -16.15
CA PHE A 142 10.52 -8.23 -15.96
C PHE A 142 9.75 -7.82 -17.23
N LEU A 143 10.12 -6.69 -17.85
CA LEU A 143 9.53 -6.23 -19.11
C LEU A 143 9.79 -7.19 -20.25
N ALA A 144 11.00 -7.75 -20.36
CA ALA A 144 11.33 -8.74 -21.38
C ALA A 144 10.44 -9.99 -21.22
N LYS A 145 10.23 -10.46 -19.99
CA LYS A 145 9.37 -11.60 -19.70
C LYS A 145 7.89 -11.29 -20.00
N ALA A 146 7.40 -10.12 -19.62
CA ALA A 146 6.05 -9.65 -19.95
C ALA A 146 5.87 -9.54 -21.48
N LYS A 147 6.91 -9.13 -22.22
CA LYS A 147 6.89 -9.03 -23.67
C LYS A 147 6.87 -10.40 -24.36
N ALA A 148 7.53 -11.39 -23.82
CA ALA A 148 7.51 -12.76 -24.33
C ALA A 148 6.07 -13.32 -24.36
N GLY A 149 5.19 -12.84 -23.47
CA GLY A 149 3.77 -13.15 -23.47
C GLY A 149 3.45 -14.51 -22.85
N GLY A 150 2.20 -14.92 -23.04
CA GLY A 150 1.72 -16.18 -22.52
C GLY A 150 1.09 -16.09 -21.14
N HIS A 151 1.00 -14.89 -20.53
CA HIS A 151 0.39 -14.65 -19.22
C HIS A 151 -1.01 -14.11 -19.37
N ASP A 152 -1.87 -14.41 -18.39
CA ASP A 152 -3.23 -13.89 -18.26
C ASP A 152 -3.25 -12.70 -17.29
N LEU A 153 -2.33 -12.70 -16.32
CA LEU A 153 -2.15 -11.65 -15.33
C LEU A 153 -0.66 -11.30 -15.17
N ILE A 154 -0.35 -10.01 -15.08
CA ILE A 154 0.98 -9.47 -14.72
C ILE A 154 0.81 -8.70 -13.42
N PHE A 155 1.48 -9.13 -12.36
CA PHE A 155 1.40 -8.52 -11.03
C PHE A 155 2.77 -8.01 -10.60
N VAL A 156 2.87 -6.74 -10.19
CA VAL A 156 4.14 -6.16 -9.72
C VAL A 156 3.91 -5.10 -8.65
N SER A 157 4.72 -5.14 -7.60
CA SER A 157 4.78 -4.08 -6.59
C SER A 157 5.37 -2.80 -7.14
N GLN A 158 4.73 -1.65 -6.87
CA GLN A 158 5.30 -0.33 -7.14
C GLN A 158 6.54 -0.09 -6.27
N VAL A 159 6.45 -0.44 -5.00
CA VAL A 159 7.55 -0.34 -4.03
C VAL A 159 7.74 -1.69 -3.37
N PHE A 160 8.91 -2.28 -3.55
CA PHE A 160 9.23 -3.57 -2.98
C PHE A 160 9.37 -3.50 -1.47
N PHE A 161 8.52 -4.24 -0.76
CA PHE A 161 8.38 -4.11 0.69
C PHE A 161 9.65 -4.46 1.47
N ARG A 162 10.50 -5.35 0.96
CA ARG A 162 11.75 -5.78 1.61
C ARG A 162 12.87 -4.77 1.41
N THR A 163 13.03 -4.28 0.17
CA THR A 163 14.20 -3.48 -0.24
C THR A 163 13.93 -1.99 -0.36
N GLY A 164 12.65 -1.56 -0.45
CA GLY A 164 12.29 -0.17 -0.72
C GLY A 164 12.61 0.30 -2.14
N ARG A 165 13.00 -0.60 -3.04
CA ARG A 165 13.23 -0.25 -4.45
C ARG A 165 11.91 0.02 -5.15
N VAL A 166 11.91 0.99 -6.06
CA VAL A 166 10.71 1.46 -6.76
C VAL A 166 10.75 0.98 -8.21
N PHE A 167 9.66 0.34 -8.64
CA PHE A 167 9.44 -0.01 -10.05
C PHE A 167 8.68 1.13 -10.74
N GLU A 168 9.22 1.67 -11.82
CA GLU A 168 8.66 2.85 -12.50
C GLU A 168 8.14 2.57 -13.92
N LYS A 169 8.27 1.32 -14.43
CA LYS A 169 7.98 0.98 -15.83
C LYS A 169 6.52 0.62 -16.12
N PHE A 170 5.57 1.26 -15.42
CA PHE A 170 4.14 0.95 -15.56
C PHE A 170 3.59 1.26 -16.96
N ALA A 171 4.05 2.37 -17.58
CA ALA A 171 3.61 2.74 -18.92
C ALA A 171 3.97 1.68 -19.97
N GLU A 172 5.13 1.07 -19.82
CA GLU A 172 5.61 -0.01 -20.69
C GLU A 172 4.77 -1.28 -20.48
N LEU A 173 4.47 -1.66 -19.23
CA LEU A 173 3.59 -2.79 -18.93
C LEU A 173 2.17 -2.55 -19.43
N ALA A 174 1.63 -1.36 -19.23
CA ALA A 174 0.27 -0.99 -19.66
C ALA A 174 0.04 -1.17 -21.17
N ARG A 175 1.10 -1.07 -21.99
CA ARG A 175 1.00 -1.34 -23.43
C ARG A 175 0.64 -2.80 -23.74
N ARG A 176 0.83 -3.70 -22.79
CA ARG A 176 0.50 -5.13 -22.94
C ARG A 176 -0.92 -5.44 -22.52
N ALA A 177 -1.50 -4.62 -21.65
CA ALA A 177 -2.83 -4.88 -21.09
C ALA A 177 -3.94 -4.79 -22.13
N ARG A 178 -4.87 -5.76 -22.07
CA ARG A 178 -6.08 -5.84 -22.91
C ARG A 178 -7.23 -6.38 -22.05
N PRO A 179 -8.49 -6.05 -22.35
CA PRO A 179 -9.63 -6.63 -21.65
C PRO A 179 -9.65 -8.17 -21.66
N GLU A 180 -9.17 -8.78 -22.74
CA GLU A 180 -9.07 -10.23 -22.92
C GLU A 180 -7.82 -10.84 -22.26
N GLY A 181 -6.92 -10.00 -21.74
CA GLY A 181 -5.65 -10.38 -21.13
C GLY A 181 -4.41 -10.09 -22.02
N PRO A 182 -3.24 -10.00 -21.44
CA PRO A 182 -3.02 -10.04 -20.00
C PRO A 182 -3.56 -8.81 -19.29
N TRP A 183 -3.99 -8.97 -18.03
CA TRP A 183 -4.28 -7.86 -17.14
C TRP A 183 -3.01 -7.43 -16.40
N VAL A 184 -2.87 -6.15 -16.13
CA VAL A 184 -1.74 -5.59 -15.40
C VAL A 184 -2.23 -5.05 -14.07
N VAL A 185 -1.68 -5.57 -12.97
CA VAL A 185 -1.99 -5.17 -11.60
C VAL A 185 -0.75 -4.57 -10.96
N ILE A 186 -0.88 -3.35 -10.47
CA ILE A 186 0.15 -2.63 -9.74
C ILE A 186 -0.22 -2.69 -8.25
N ASP A 187 0.61 -3.34 -7.44
CA ASP A 187 0.49 -3.24 -5.98
C ASP A 187 1.16 -1.96 -5.49
N GLY A 188 0.33 -0.97 -5.23
CA GLY A 188 0.74 0.33 -4.73
C GLY A 188 0.69 0.47 -3.21
N TYR A 189 0.61 -0.62 -2.44
CA TYR A 189 0.40 -0.52 -0.99
C TYR A 189 1.50 0.24 -0.24
N HIS A 190 2.74 0.18 -0.72
CA HIS A 190 3.85 1.01 -0.24
C HIS A 190 4.07 2.28 -1.07
N GLY A 191 3.32 2.46 -2.16
CA GLY A 191 3.41 3.61 -3.07
C GLY A 191 2.36 4.69 -2.80
N PHE A 192 1.11 4.29 -2.53
CA PHE A 192 0.00 5.21 -2.30
C PHE A 192 0.28 6.20 -1.18
N LEU A 193 0.15 7.49 -1.46
CA LEU A 193 0.51 8.62 -0.57
C LEU A 193 1.98 8.64 -0.12
N ALA A 194 2.83 7.77 -0.66
CA ALA A 194 4.26 7.74 -0.38
C ALA A 194 5.09 8.24 -1.56
N VAL A 195 4.77 7.77 -2.75
CA VAL A 195 5.44 8.10 -4.01
C VAL A 195 4.42 8.83 -4.91
N PRO A 196 4.72 10.05 -5.40
CA PRO A 196 3.85 10.71 -6.36
C PRO A 196 3.57 9.79 -7.55
N THR A 197 2.29 9.48 -7.79
CA THR A 197 1.86 8.49 -8.76
C THR A 197 0.80 9.09 -9.67
N ASP A 198 1.04 9.11 -10.97
CA ASP A 198 0.11 9.59 -11.99
C ASP A 198 -0.27 8.44 -12.93
N LEU A 199 -1.51 7.98 -12.83
CA LEU A 199 -2.07 6.93 -13.66
C LEU A 199 -2.89 7.46 -14.85
N SER A 200 -3.03 8.78 -15.02
CA SER A 200 -3.94 9.40 -16.00
C SER A 200 -3.81 8.84 -17.42
N ARG A 201 -2.59 8.47 -17.83
CA ARG A 201 -2.31 7.94 -19.18
C ARG A 201 -2.50 6.45 -19.35
N ILE A 202 -2.73 5.72 -18.25
CA ILE A 202 -2.81 4.25 -18.22
C ILE A 202 -3.97 3.72 -17.39
N ALA A 203 -4.75 4.60 -16.76
CA ALA A 203 -5.89 4.22 -15.91
C ALA A 203 -6.96 3.40 -16.66
N ASP A 204 -7.05 3.54 -17.98
CA ASP A 204 -7.98 2.81 -18.84
C ASP A 204 -7.62 1.32 -19.01
N ARG A 205 -6.45 0.88 -18.52
CA ARG A 205 -5.95 -0.48 -18.81
C ARG A 205 -5.14 -1.14 -17.70
N VAL A 206 -4.91 -0.49 -16.57
CA VAL A 206 -4.21 -1.10 -15.43
C VAL A 206 -5.10 -1.14 -14.20
N PHE A 207 -4.94 -2.15 -13.39
CA PHE A 207 -5.46 -2.19 -12.04
C PHE A 207 -4.42 -1.61 -11.08
N TYR A 208 -4.88 -0.91 -10.05
CA TYR A 208 -4.02 -0.43 -8.98
C TYR A 208 -4.66 -0.78 -7.64
N VAL A 209 -3.94 -1.57 -6.82
CA VAL A 209 -4.42 -2.02 -5.52
C VAL A 209 -3.58 -1.40 -4.41
N ALA A 210 -4.23 -0.82 -3.40
CA ALA A 210 -3.57 -0.26 -2.22
C ALA A 210 -4.54 -0.18 -1.02
N GLY A 211 -4.20 0.60 0.00
CA GLY A 211 -5.11 0.80 1.13
C GLY A 211 -4.64 1.81 2.15
N GLY A 212 -5.51 2.06 3.11
CA GLY A 212 -5.36 3.10 4.12
C GLY A 212 -4.41 2.78 5.28
N TYR A 213 -4.01 1.54 5.44
CA TYR A 213 -3.27 1.05 6.60
C TYR A 213 -1.91 1.72 6.82
N LYS A 214 -1.17 2.02 5.74
CA LYS A 214 0.17 2.60 5.83
C LYS A 214 0.11 4.12 5.75
N TYR A 215 0.42 4.72 4.62
CA TYR A 215 0.66 6.16 4.49
C TYR A 215 -0.61 7.01 4.41
N ALA A 216 -1.78 6.39 4.20
CA ALA A 216 -3.05 7.06 4.43
C ALA A 216 -3.44 7.10 5.92
N MET A 217 -2.70 6.44 6.81
CA MET A 217 -2.78 6.60 8.28
C MET A 217 -4.17 6.29 8.88
N THR A 218 -4.95 5.43 8.23
CA THR A 218 -6.35 5.20 8.59
C THR A 218 -6.61 3.84 9.25
N GLY A 219 -5.55 3.07 9.43
CA GLY A 219 -5.66 1.70 9.95
C GLY A 219 -6.27 0.73 8.95
N GLU A 220 -6.75 -0.37 9.48
CA GLU A 220 -7.33 -1.48 8.75
C GLU A 220 -8.71 -1.12 8.17
N GLY A 221 -9.14 -1.85 7.13
CA GLY A 221 -10.51 -1.80 6.62
C GLY A 221 -10.75 -0.92 5.40
N ALA A 222 -9.77 -0.09 4.98
CA ALA A 222 -9.89 0.79 3.81
C ALA A 222 -8.89 0.39 2.71
N ALA A 223 -8.89 -0.88 2.31
CA ALA A 223 -8.20 -1.28 1.08
C ALA A 223 -9.06 -0.90 -0.14
N PHE A 224 -8.40 -0.59 -1.25
CA PHE A 224 -9.09 -0.25 -2.49
C PHE A 224 -8.42 -0.87 -3.72
N LEU A 225 -9.21 -0.99 -4.77
CA LEU A 225 -8.78 -1.36 -6.12
C LEU A 225 -9.34 -0.33 -7.10
N HIS A 226 -8.48 0.27 -7.90
CA HIS A 226 -8.88 0.88 -9.17
C HIS A 226 -8.99 -0.23 -10.21
N ALA A 227 -10.14 -0.34 -10.86
CA ALA A 227 -10.44 -1.32 -11.89
C ALA A 227 -10.83 -0.63 -13.19
N PRO A 228 -10.06 -0.79 -14.28
CA PRO A 228 -10.35 -0.14 -15.56
C PRO A 228 -11.69 -0.61 -16.12
N PRO A 229 -12.43 0.26 -16.83
CA PRO A 229 -13.67 -0.11 -17.50
C PRO A 229 -13.47 -1.26 -18.50
N GLY A 230 -14.41 -2.19 -18.55
CA GLY A 230 -14.36 -3.32 -19.49
C GLY A 230 -13.51 -4.52 -19.04
N TYR A 231 -12.78 -4.41 -17.93
CA TYR A 231 -11.98 -5.49 -17.35
C TYR A 231 -12.72 -6.18 -16.19
N ALA A 232 -12.40 -7.44 -15.89
CA ALA A 232 -12.89 -8.20 -14.74
C ALA A 232 -14.41 -8.06 -14.50
N GLN A 233 -15.21 -8.28 -15.54
CA GLN A 233 -16.64 -7.94 -15.53
C GLN A 233 -17.48 -8.91 -14.71
N ARG A 234 -17.05 -10.18 -14.58
CA ARG A 234 -17.84 -11.24 -13.95
C ARG A 234 -16.99 -12.09 -13.02
N PRO A 235 -16.64 -11.59 -11.82
CA PRO A 235 -15.88 -12.38 -10.85
C PRO A 235 -16.71 -13.59 -10.40
N SER A 236 -16.11 -14.78 -10.38
CA SER A 236 -16.78 -15.99 -9.87
C SER A 236 -16.89 -15.99 -8.34
N ILE A 237 -16.05 -15.19 -7.66
CA ILE A 237 -16.18 -14.90 -6.22
C ILE A 237 -16.82 -13.53 -6.08
N THR A 238 -18.10 -13.50 -5.75
CA THR A 238 -18.92 -12.28 -5.71
C THR A 238 -19.72 -12.20 -4.40
N GLY A 239 -20.40 -11.08 -4.18
CA GLY A 239 -21.31 -10.86 -3.06
C GLY A 239 -22.48 -9.98 -3.48
N TRP A 240 -23.48 -9.86 -2.65
CA TRP A 240 -24.76 -9.24 -2.96
C TRP A 240 -24.66 -7.74 -3.30
N TYR A 241 -23.65 -7.03 -2.81
CA TYR A 241 -23.43 -5.61 -3.17
C TYR A 241 -22.97 -5.43 -4.63
N ALA A 242 -22.47 -6.46 -5.30
CA ALA A 242 -22.05 -6.36 -6.70
C ALA A 242 -23.22 -6.12 -7.68
N GLU A 243 -24.46 -6.31 -7.20
CA GLU A 243 -25.72 -6.10 -7.94
C GLU A 243 -26.71 -5.24 -7.13
N PHE A 244 -26.22 -4.38 -6.26
CA PHE A 244 -27.05 -3.67 -5.27
C PHE A 244 -28.22 -2.86 -5.90
N GLY A 245 -28.07 -2.35 -7.10
CA GLY A 245 -29.12 -1.61 -7.82
C GLY A 245 -30.24 -2.47 -8.41
N ASP A 246 -30.06 -3.80 -8.50
CA ASP A 246 -30.97 -4.71 -9.19
C ASP A 246 -31.40 -5.91 -8.31
N LEU A 247 -31.34 -5.80 -6.99
CA LEU A 247 -31.70 -6.87 -6.04
C LEU A 247 -33.16 -7.35 -6.19
N GLU A 248 -34.04 -6.52 -6.75
CA GLU A 248 -35.46 -6.84 -7.00
C GLU A 248 -35.70 -7.37 -8.44
N ALA A 249 -34.62 -7.51 -9.24
CA ALA A 249 -34.77 -8.05 -10.58
C ALA A 249 -35.30 -9.51 -10.58
N PRO A 250 -36.10 -9.91 -11.54
CA PRO A 250 -36.58 -11.30 -11.63
C PRO A 250 -35.43 -12.30 -11.71
N PRO A 251 -35.53 -13.50 -11.11
CA PRO A 251 -34.51 -14.51 -11.19
C PRO A 251 -34.15 -14.84 -12.64
N GLY A 252 -32.95 -14.59 -13.06
CA GLY A 252 -32.52 -14.78 -14.44
C GLY A 252 -31.00 -14.90 -14.65
N GLY A 253 -30.26 -15.10 -13.57
CA GLY A 253 -28.82 -15.17 -13.57
C GLY A 253 -28.25 -14.22 -12.55
N VAL A 254 -26.90 -14.15 -12.46
CA VAL A 254 -26.17 -13.24 -11.56
C VAL A 254 -25.80 -11.99 -12.33
N GLY A 255 -26.37 -10.84 -11.93
CA GLY A 255 -26.03 -9.54 -12.47
C GLY A 255 -24.76 -8.95 -11.85
N PHE A 256 -24.22 -7.93 -12.52
CA PHE A 256 -23.07 -7.16 -12.04
C PHE A 256 -23.20 -5.71 -12.48
N THR A 257 -22.79 -4.77 -11.61
CA THR A 257 -22.68 -3.35 -12.00
C THR A 257 -21.61 -3.14 -13.07
N ARG A 258 -21.76 -2.07 -13.85
CA ARG A 258 -20.76 -1.71 -14.88
C ARG A 258 -19.53 -1.03 -14.33
N ASP A 259 -19.65 -0.39 -13.16
CA ASP A 259 -18.55 0.26 -12.44
C ASP A 259 -17.70 -0.72 -11.60
N ALA A 260 -16.78 -0.22 -10.78
CA ALA A 260 -15.92 -1.08 -9.96
C ALA A 260 -16.67 -1.84 -8.85
N MET A 261 -17.92 -1.46 -8.54
CA MET A 261 -18.76 -2.16 -7.55
C MET A 261 -18.99 -3.63 -7.91
N ARG A 262 -18.84 -4.04 -9.18
CA ARG A 262 -18.83 -5.47 -9.58
C ARG A 262 -17.82 -6.32 -8.81
N LEU A 263 -16.78 -5.70 -8.24
CA LEU A 263 -15.71 -6.36 -7.47
C LEU A 263 -15.88 -6.22 -5.94
N ILE A 264 -16.99 -5.60 -5.48
CA ILE A 264 -17.31 -5.57 -4.07
C ILE A 264 -17.81 -6.97 -3.60
N GLY A 265 -17.66 -7.23 -2.32
CA GLY A 265 -18.15 -8.47 -1.72
C GLY A 265 -19.52 -8.33 -1.07
N ALA A 266 -19.60 -8.83 0.14
CA ALA A 266 -20.77 -8.75 1.01
C ALA A 266 -20.69 -7.57 1.97
N THR A 267 -21.56 -7.54 2.98
CA THR A 267 -21.61 -6.53 4.04
C THR A 267 -20.24 -6.34 4.71
N PHE A 268 -19.84 -5.11 4.88
CA PHE A 268 -18.54 -4.71 5.43
C PHE A 268 -18.69 -3.63 6.50
N ASP A 269 -17.64 -3.40 7.28
CA ASP A 269 -17.57 -2.28 8.22
C ASP A 269 -17.12 -1.00 7.49
N PRO A 270 -17.99 0.02 7.35
CA PRO A 270 -17.65 1.26 6.67
C PRO A 270 -16.79 2.23 7.51
N SER A 271 -16.56 1.97 8.79
CA SER A 271 -15.90 2.91 9.71
C SER A 271 -14.51 3.33 9.25
N ALA A 272 -13.81 2.43 8.53
CA ALA A 272 -12.53 2.74 7.94
C ALA A 272 -12.57 3.82 6.86
N LEU A 273 -13.68 3.93 6.10
CA LEU A 273 -13.86 4.97 5.10
C LEU A 273 -14.09 6.34 5.75
N TYR A 274 -14.78 6.38 6.88
CA TYR A 274 -14.92 7.62 7.66
C TYR A 274 -13.56 8.11 8.16
N ARG A 275 -12.72 7.20 8.69
CA ARG A 275 -11.35 7.54 9.09
C ARG A 275 -10.53 8.02 7.89
N PHE A 276 -10.65 7.33 6.75
CA PHE A 276 -9.95 7.68 5.52
C PHE A 276 -10.32 9.09 5.05
N ASN A 277 -11.61 9.41 4.96
CA ASN A 277 -12.08 10.74 4.57
C ASN A 277 -11.59 11.82 5.54
N ALA A 278 -11.64 11.58 6.86
CA ALA A 278 -11.15 12.53 7.86
C ALA A 278 -9.64 12.82 7.67
N VAL A 279 -8.83 11.79 7.44
CA VAL A 279 -7.39 11.96 7.19
C VAL A 279 -7.13 12.68 5.88
N MET A 280 -7.84 12.33 4.81
CA MET A 280 -7.64 12.97 3.50
C MET A 280 -8.06 14.45 3.50
N ARG A 281 -9.11 14.80 4.25
CA ARG A 281 -9.47 16.20 4.50
C ARG A 281 -8.35 16.92 5.25
N MET A 282 -7.84 16.35 6.33
CA MET A 282 -6.72 16.91 7.09
C MET A 282 -5.50 17.15 6.19
N LEU A 283 -5.10 16.19 5.37
CA LEU A 283 -3.97 16.36 4.46
C LEU A 283 -4.19 17.54 3.50
N LYS A 284 -5.41 17.68 2.98
CA LYS A 284 -5.80 18.79 2.11
C LYS A 284 -5.74 20.13 2.86
N ASP A 285 -6.33 20.22 4.04
CA ASP A 285 -6.43 21.44 4.84
C ASP A 285 -5.06 21.93 5.31
N GLU A 286 -4.14 21.00 5.59
CA GLU A 286 -2.74 21.28 5.95
C GLU A 286 -1.83 21.53 4.72
N GLY A 287 -2.35 21.43 3.49
CA GLY A 287 -1.57 21.56 2.25
C GLY A 287 -0.54 20.42 2.05
N LEU A 288 -0.77 19.27 2.67
CA LEU A 288 0.13 18.12 2.68
C LEU A 288 -0.12 17.22 1.48
N THR A 289 0.36 17.63 0.32
CA THR A 289 0.38 16.77 -0.88
C THR A 289 1.40 15.64 -0.71
N THR A 290 1.21 14.53 -1.44
CA THR A 290 2.20 13.43 -1.47
C THR A 290 3.59 13.91 -1.83
N LYS A 291 3.71 14.87 -2.76
CA LYS A 291 5.00 15.50 -3.12
C LYS A 291 5.63 16.25 -1.95
N ALA A 292 4.85 17.03 -1.22
CA ALA A 292 5.35 17.79 -0.06
C ALA A 292 5.83 16.87 1.07
N VAL A 293 5.03 15.80 1.36
CA VAL A 293 5.40 14.83 2.39
C VAL A 293 6.60 13.98 1.95
N ALA A 294 6.69 13.60 0.67
CA ALA A 294 7.87 12.90 0.14
C ALA A 294 9.13 13.75 0.26
N ALA A 295 9.07 15.05 -0.03
CA ALA A 295 10.20 15.95 0.15
C ALA A 295 10.62 16.11 1.63
N HIS A 296 9.65 16.19 2.56
CA HIS A 296 9.92 16.20 4.00
C HIS A 296 10.66 14.93 4.44
N VAL A 297 10.16 13.76 4.04
CA VAL A 297 10.76 12.45 4.38
C VAL A 297 12.14 12.31 3.73
N ALA A 298 12.32 12.76 2.49
CA ALA A 298 13.63 12.70 1.82
C ALA A 298 14.71 13.46 2.59
N GLY A 299 14.38 14.61 3.19
CA GLY A 299 15.29 15.33 4.08
C GLY A 299 15.69 14.51 5.31
N LEU A 300 14.73 13.84 5.96
CA LEU A 300 15.01 12.98 7.12
C LEU A 300 15.83 11.73 6.75
N GLN A 301 15.58 11.18 5.57
CA GLN A 301 16.37 10.05 5.05
C GLN A 301 17.81 10.46 4.76
N ALA A 302 18.03 11.64 4.18
CA ALA A 302 19.36 12.19 3.96
C ALA A 302 20.09 12.40 5.29
N ASP A 303 19.46 13.01 6.29
CA ASP A 303 20.02 13.18 7.63
C ASP A 303 20.43 11.83 8.26
N LEU A 304 19.63 10.77 8.10
CA LEU A 304 19.97 9.43 8.60
C LEU A 304 21.14 8.81 7.82
N VAL A 305 21.17 8.94 6.49
CA VAL A 305 22.27 8.43 5.66
C VAL A 305 23.59 9.10 6.05
N ASP A 306 23.60 10.41 6.22
CA ASP A 306 24.77 11.17 6.66
C ASP A 306 25.23 10.76 8.07
N CYS A 307 24.28 10.54 8.96
CA CYS A 307 24.53 10.05 10.31
C CYS A 307 25.19 8.66 10.30
N VAL A 308 24.70 7.75 9.48
CA VAL A 308 25.26 6.40 9.31
C VAL A 308 26.66 6.49 8.68
N ALA A 309 26.83 7.25 7.61
CA ALA A 309 28.11 7.41 6.91
C ALA A 309 29.19 8.00 7.82
N SER A 310 28.84 8.98 8.65
CA SER A 310 29.76 9.58 9.64
C SER A 310 30.07 8.69 10.85
N GLY A 311 29.43 7.52 10.97
CA GLY A 311 29.61 6.58 12.11
C GLY A 311 28.89 7.00 13.40
N LYS A 312 28.04 8.01 13.36
CA LYS A 312 27.23 8.44 14.52
C LYS A 312 26.16 7.42 14.91
N ALA A 313 25.76 6.55 13.99
CA ALA A 313 24.83 5.45 14.22
C ALA A 313 25.52 4.12 14.59
N GLY A 314 26.81 4.15 14.95
CA GLY A 314 27.55 2.98 15.41
C GLY A 314 27.58 1.82 14.40
N PRO A 315 27.26 0.59 14.85
CA PRO A 315 27.33 -0.61 14.00
C PRO A 315 26.47 -0.57 12.73
N LEU A 316 25.43 0.26 12.67
CA LEU A 316 24.58 0.40 11.49
C LEU A 316 25.36 0.81 10.24
N LYS A 317 26.52 1.46 10.40
CA LYS A 317 27.44 1.79 9.31
C LYS A 317 27.96 0.56 8.54
N LYS A 318 27.95 -0.62 9.15
CA LYS A 318 28.41 -1.87 8.51
C LYS A 318 27.33 -2.53 7.63
N ALA A 319 26.09 -2.05 7.71
CA ALA A 319 25.00 -2.58 6.92
C ALA A 319 25.05 -2.04 5.48
N GLU A 320 24.66 -2.89 4.52
CA GLU A 320 24.45 -2.50 3.15
C GLU A 320 23.10 -1.74 3.01
N LEU A 321 23.13 -0.51 2.51
CA LEU A 321 21.92 0.23 2.19
C LEU A 321 21.40 -0.19 0.81
N LEU A 322 20.26 -0.89 0.77
CA LEU A 322 19.70 -1.49 -0.45
C LEU A 322 19.01 -0.48 -1.38
N ASN A 323 18.56 0.63 -0.84
CA ASN A 323 17.83 1.68 -1.54
C ASN A 323 18.42 3.08 -1.21
N PRO A 324 19.66 3.35 -1.59
CA PRO A 324 20.23 4.68 -1.37
C PRO A 324 19.40 5.74 -2.11
N PRO A 325 19.10 6.90 -1.47
CA PRO A 325 18.46 8.01 -2.16
C PRO A 325 19.35 8.54 -3.31
N ASP A 326 18.79 8.59 -4.51
CA ASP A 326 19.48 8.99 -5.74
C ASP A 326 18.78 10.11 -6.53
N GLY A 327 17.84 10.80 -5.85
CA GLY A 327 17.04 11.88 -6.45
C GLY A 327 15.82 11.40 -7.26
N ARG A 328 15.65 10.07 -7.45
CA ARG A 328 14.46 9.46 -8.06
C ARG A 328 13.35 9.23 -7.02
N PRO A 329 12.14 8.86 -7.45
CA PRO A 329 11.08 8.43 -6.53
C PRO A 329 11.57 7.38 -5.56
N HIS A 330 11.32 7.55 -4.27
CA HIS A 330 11.90 6.74 -3.20
C HIS A 330 10.84 6.29 -2.19
N ALA A 331 11.02 5.08 -1.65
CA ALA A 331 10.21 4.60 -0.53
C ALA A 331 10.37 5.48 0.70
N ARG A 332 9.36 5.54 1.57
CA ARG A 332 9.45 6.27 2.84
C ARG A 332 10.17 5.50 3.95
N PHE A 333 11.08 4.61 3.58
CA PHE A 333 11.95 3.88 4.50
C PHE A 333 13.29 3.59 3.85
N LEU A 334 14.31 3.46 4.68
CA LEU A 334 15.63 2.98 4.31
C LEU A 334 15.76 1.50 4.72
N ALA A 335 16.36 0.70 3.87
CA ALA A 335 16.52 -0.76 4.03
C ALA A 335 17.99 -1.12 4.19
N PHE A 336 18.39 -1.56 5.38
CA PHE A 336 19.75 -1.89 5.75
C PHE A 336 19.92 -3.41 5.88
N ARG A 337 20.64 -4.05 4.96
CA ARG A 337 20.93 -5.48 5.01
C ARG A 337 22.10 -5.75 5.94
N HIS A 338 21.90 -6.63 6.91
CA HIS A 338 22.95 -7.09 7.82
C HIS A 338 22.56 -8.39 8.52
N PRO A 339 23.47 -9.37 8.70
CA PRO A 339 23.16 -10.63 9.38
C PRO A 339 22.59 -10.48 10.80
N LYS A 340 22.90 -9.37 11.48
CA LYS A 340 22.39 -9.05 12.82
C LYS A 340 21.08 -8.26 12.84
N ALA A 341 20.41 -8.08 11.71
CA ALA A 341 19.19 -7.24 11.64
C ALA A 341 18.13 -7.64 12.69
N GLN A 342 17.91 -8.94 12.90
CA GLN A 342 16.97 -9.44 13.91
C GLN A 342 17.41 -9.12 15.34
N ALA A 343 18.69 -9.28 15.66
CA ALA A 343 19.24 -8.93 16.96
C ALA A 343 19.13 -7.42 17.21
N TRP A 344 19.49 -6.61 16.23
CA TRP A 344 19.38 -5.15 16.29
C TRP A 344 17.94 -4.68 16.51
N LYS A 345 16.96 -5.34 15.86
CA LYS A 345 15.55 -5.06 16.15
C LYS A 345 15.22 -5.30 17.61
N ALA A 346 15.64 -6.43 18.19
CA ALA A 346 15.38 -6.74 19.60
C ALA A 346 16.03 -5.71 20.54
N GLU A 347 17.30 -5.37 20.32
CA GLU A 347 18.05 -4.38 21.09
C GLU A 347 17.39 -2.99 21.03
N LEU A 348 16.91 -2.56 19.86
CA LEU A 348 16.19 -1.30 19.68
C LEU A 348 14.82 -1.32 20.37
N MET A 349 14.09 -2.43 20.29
CA MET A 349 12.79 -2.56 20.96
C MET A 349 12.91 -2.51 22.48
N GLU A 350 13.95 -3.12 23.09
CA GLU A 350 14.24 -2.98 24.52
C GLU A 350 14.50 -1.54 24.93
N ALA A 351 15.05 -0.74 24.00
CA ALA A 351 15.28 0.69 24.19
C ALA A 351 14.11 1.59 23.74
N ASN A 352 12.90 1.02 23.59
CA ASN A 352 11.68 1.67 23.15
C ASN A 352 11.78 2.35 21.77
N ALA A 353 12.61 1.79 20.88
CA ALA A 353 12.65 2.21 19.48
C ALA A 353 12.03 1.12 18.58
N VAL A 354 10.92 1.47 17.92
CA VAL A 354 10.18 0.54 17.06
C VAL A 354 10.72 0.61 15.64
N VAL A 355 11.29 -0.49 15.18
CA VAL A 355 11.74 -0.71 13.79
C VAL A 355 11.13 -1.99 13.25
N ASP A 356 11.25 -2.23 11.97
CA ASP A 356 10.79 -3.48 11.36
C ASP A 356 11.95 -4.23 10.68
N VAL A 357 11.88 -5.54 10.64
CA VAL A 357 12.86 -6.41 9.98
C VAL A 357 12.15 -7.42 9.09
N ARG A 358 12.72 -7.64 7.92
CA ARG A 358 12.36 -8.77 7.04
C ARG A 358 13.63 -9.53 6.69
N ASP A 359 13.65 -10.79 7.10
CA ASP A 359 14.83 -11.66 6.99
C ASP A 359 16.08 -11.01 7.63
N ASP A 360 17.04 -10.61 6.82
CA ASP A 360 18.29 -9.92 7.19
C ASP A 360 18.27 -8.42 6.93
N VAL A 361 17.10 -7.82 6.64
CA VAL A 361 16.96 -6.41 6.29
C VAL A 361 16.23 -5.65 7.41
N LEU A 362 16.97 -4.77 8.11
CA LEU A 362 16.42 -3.78 9.03
C LEU A 362 15.84 -2.63 8.21
N ARG A 363 14.56 -2.31 8.44
CA ARG A 363 13.87 -1.21 7.76
C ARG A 363 13.60 -0.08 8.75
N VAL A 364 14.04 1.12 8.39
CA VAL A 364 13.86 2.35 9.17
C VAL A 364 12.94 3.27 8.38
N GLY A 365 11.70 3.43 8.83
CA GLY A 365 10.65 4.12 8.08
C GLY A 365 10.20 5.41 8.76
N PHE A 366 9.90 6.40 7.92
CA PHE A 366 9.57 7.75 8.32
C PHE A 366 8.09 8.04 8.08
N GLY A 367 7.44 8.60 9.09
CA GLY A 367 6.11 9.17 9.03
C GLY A 367 6.16 10.69 9.06
N LEU A 368 5.00 11.29 8.81
CA LEU A 368 4.82 12.75 8.84
C LEU A 368 5.17 13.38 10.20
N TYR A 369 5.06 12.61 11.29
CA TYR A 369 5.34 13.05 12.67
C TYR A 369 6.84 13.08 13.03
N HIS A 370 7.74 12.65 12.16
CA HIS A 370 9.17 12.74 12.43
C HIS A 370 9.73 14.11 12.10
N ASP A 371 10.76 14.49 12.85
CA ASP A 371 11.60 15.63 12.59
C ASP A 371 13.08 15.23 12.71
N ARG A 372 13.97 16.21 12.55
CA ARG A 372 15.43 15.98 12.60
C ARG A 372 15.90 15.50 13.97
N GLU A 373 15.28 15.96 15.05
CA GLU A 373 15.60 15.53 16.41
C GLU A 373 15.35 14.03 16.60
N ASP A 374 14.28 13.49 16.01
CA ASP A 374 14.00 12.05 16.04
C ASP A 374 15.09 11.25 15.32
N VAL A 375 15.62 11.77 14.20
CA VAL A 375 16.74 11.14 13.48
C VAL A 375 18.01 11.15 14.32
N GLU A 376 18.35 12.28 14.93
CA GLU A 376 19.52 12.41 15.81
C GLU A 376 19.41 11.48 17.02
N ARG A 377 18.23 11.42 17.65
CA ARG A 377 17.92 10.51 18.76
C ARG A 377 18.08 9.05 18.33
N PHE A 378 17.57 8.66 17.15
CA PHE A 378 17.70 7.31 16.61
C PHE A 378 19.16 6.93 16.39
N CYS A 379 19.96 7.81 15.79
CA CYS A 379 21.38 7.59 15.57
C CYS A 379 22.14 7.38 16.88
N GLY A 380 21.91 8.25 17.88
CA GLY A 380 22.51 8.14 19.20
C GLY A 380 22.15 6.81 19.88
N LEU A 381 20.88 6.40 19.74
CA LEU A 381 20.39 5.14 20.27
C LEU A 381 21.07 3.93 19.59
N CYS A 382 21.14 3.92 18.26
CA CYS A 382 21.85 2.88 17.51
C CYS A 382 23.31 2.73 17.94
N LYS A 383 24.01 3.86 18.14
CA LYS A 383 25.39 3.85 18.62
C LYS A 383 25.53 3.24 20.02
N LYS A 384 24.53 3.47 20.88
CA LYS A 384 24.54 3.04 22.29
C LYS A 384 24.18 1.56 22.45
N VAL A 385 23.17 1.09 21.70
CA VAL A 385 22.56 -0.23 22.00
C VAL A 385 22.91 -1.33 21.01
N LEU A 386 23.22 -0.99 19.72
CA LEU A 386 23.48 -2.03 18.73
C LEU A 386 24.78 -2.78 19.01
N SER A 387 24.68 -4.08 19.06
CA SER A 387 25.84 -4.96 19.24
C SER A 387 26.76 -4.90 18.01
N ALA A 388 28.03 -4.59 18.27
CA ALA A 388 29.06 -4.68 17.25
C ALA A 388 29.21 -6.13 16.79
N GLY A 389 29.21 -6.38 15.47
CA GLY A 389 29.59 -7.68 14.92
C GLY A 389 31.03 -7.99 15.29
N ARG A 390 31.29 -9.23 15.75
CA ARG A 390 32.67 -9.78 15.73
C ARG A 390 32.99 -10.17 14.30
#